data_5b659452375c820dccfb893c306a3b8a
#
_entry.id   5b659452375c820dccfb893c306a3b8a
#
_cell.length_a   1.000
_cell.length_b   1.000
_cell.length_c   1.000
_cell.angle_alpha   90.00
_cell.angle_beta   90.00
_cell.angle_gamma   90.00
#
_symmetry.space_group_name_H-M   'P 1'
#
loop_
_entity.id
_entity.type
_entity.pdbx_description
1 polymer ?
#
loop_
_entity_poly.entity_id
_entity_poly.type
_entity_poly.pdbx_seq_one_letter_code
_entity_poly.pdbx_strand_id
1 'polypeptide(L)'
;PDDSLCAPPDRISRMYIDEIFSGLDYGNFPKISVIDNKMQVDEMVMIDDIDLTSTCEHHFVTIDGQARVAYLPRNKIIGLSKINRIVRFFAQRPQVQERLTQQILVALQTLLETDNVAVSMEAVHYCVKSRGVMDTSSRTRTTSLGGMFKENPAARSEFLR
;
A
#
# COMPACT_ATOMS: atom_id res chain seq x y z
N PRO A 1 16.11 8.89 -37.89
CA PRO A 1 15.46 8.84 -36.60
C PRO A 1 16.29 7.95 -35.69
N ASP A 2 16.51 8.41 -34.48
CA ASP A 2 17.22 7.64 -33.45
C ASP A 2 16.34 6.44 -33.05
N ASP A 3 16.88 5.23 -33.09
CA ASP A 3 16.15 4.00 -32.69
C ASP A 3 15.62 4.03 -31.25
N SER A 4 16.25 4.84 -30.38
CA SER A 4 15.81 5.05 -29.02
C SER A 4 14.43 5.72 -28.92
N LEU A 5 14.03 6.47 -29.94
CA LEU A 5 12.75 7.17 -30.00
C LEU A 5 11.72 6.45 -30.89
N CYS A 6 11.96 5.20 -31.27
CA CYS A 6 10.98 4.39 -31.99
C CYS A 6 9.79 4.01 -31.10
N ALA A 7 8.56 4.29 -31.58
CA ALA A 7 7.29 3.91 -30.99
C ALA A 7 7.09 4.25 -29.49
N PRO A 8 7.44 5.50 -29.02
CA PRO A 8 7.18 5.88 -27.62
C PRO A 8 5.72 5.73 -27.21
N PRO A 9 4.69 6.04 -28.02
CA PRO A 9 3.29 5.90 -27.62
C PRO A 9 2.92 4.46 -27.24
N ASP A 10 3.39 3.47 -28.01
CA ASP A 10 3.10 2.06 -27.74
C ASP A 10 3.80 1.55 -26.47
N ARG A 11 5.03 1.99 -26.23
CA ARG A 11 5.76 1.66 -24.98
C ARG A 11 5.08 2.27 -23.77
N ILE A 12 4.69 3.53 -23.86
CA ILE A 12 4.01 4.25 -22.75
C ILE A 12 2.66 3.61 -22.48
N SER A 13 1.86 3.31 -23.51
CA SER A 13 0.56 2.64 -23.35
C SER A 13 0.70 1.31 -22.64
N ARG A 14 1.61 0.44 -23.10
CA ARG A 14 1.82 -0.87 -22.47
C ARG A 14 2.32 -0.74 -21.04
N MET A 15 3.26 0.14 -20.78
CA MET A 15 3.74 0.40 -19.42
C MET A 15 2.60 0.78 -18.47
N TYR A 16 1.74 1.71 -18.88
CA TYR A 16 0.61 2.12 -18.03
C TYR A 16 -0.43 1.02 -17.87
N ILE A 17 -0.84 0.37 -18.97
CA ILE A 17 -1.95 -0.60 -18.95
C ILE A 17 -1.51 -1.91 -18.29
N ASP A 18 -0.39 -2.46 -18.71
CA ASP A 18 0.00 -3.83 -18.35
C ASP A 18 0.79 -3.88 -17.02
N GLU A 19 1.46 -2.77 -16.63
CA GLU A 19 2.33 -2.74 -15.47
C GLU A 19 1.79 -1.80 -14.39
N ILE A 20 1.79 -0.48 -14.64
CA ILE A 20 1.51 0.56 -13.63
C ILE A 20 0.05 0.51 -13.15
N PHE A 21 -0.90 0.18 -14.03
CA PHE A 21 -2.34 0.10 -13.72
C PHE A 21 -2.87 -1.34 -13.65
N SER A 22 -1.99 -2.33 -13.60
CA SER A 22 -2.37 -3.76 -13.55
C SER A 22 -3.28 -4.10 -12.35
N GLY A 23 -3.22 -3.33 -11.28
CA GLY A 23 -4.06 -3.50 -10.09
C GLY A 23 -5.51 -3.00 -10.26
N LEU A 24 -5.87 -2.38 -11.40
CA LEU A 24 -7.28 -2.09 -11.74
C LEU A 24 -8.05 -3.35 -12.11
N ASP A 25 -7.37 -4.36 -12.65
CA ASP A 25 -7.95 -5.67 -12.92
C ASP A 25 -7.87 -6.55 -11.66
N TYR A 26 -9.03 -6.81 -11.04
CA TYR A 26 -9.11 -7.69 -9.87
C TYR A 26 -8.79 -9.16 -10.18
N GLY A 27 -8.74 -9.56 -11.45
CA GLY A 27 -8.17 -10.84 -11.85
C GLY A 27 -6.70 -11.00 -11.47
N ASN A 28 -5.98 -9.88 -11.32
CA ASN A 28 -4.59 -9.81 -10.86
C ASN A 28 -4.46 -9.77 -9.32
N PHE A 29 -5.57 -9.83 -8.57
CA PHE A 29 -5.48 -9.87 -7.11
C PHE A 29 -4.62 -11.05 -6.65
N PRO A 30 -3.63 -10.85 -5.78
CA PRO A 30 -2.70 -11.91 -5.42
C PRO A 30 -3.41 -13.09 -4.73
N LYS A 31 -2.99 -14.30 -5.04
CA LYS A 31 -3.45 -15.48 -4.31
C LYS A 31 -2.95 -15.40 -2.88
N ILE A 32 -3.87 -15.18 -1.95
CA ILE A 32 -3.57 -15.03 -0.53
C ILE A 32 -3.85 -16.36 0.19
N SER A 33 -2.87 -16.83 0.94
CA SER A 33 -3.03 -17.94 1.88
C SER A 33 -3.12 -17.37 3.28
N VAL A 34 -4.26 -17.53 3.90
CA VAL A 34 -4.51 -17.27 5.31
C VAL A 34 -4.65 -18.64 5.98
N ILE A 35 -4.04 -18.80 7.13
CA ILE A 35 -4.07 -20.05 7.90
C ILE A 35 -4.63 -19.81 9.30
N ASP A 36 -5.15 -20.86 9.92
CA ASP A 36 -5.63 -20.80 11.30
C ASP A 36 -4.49 -20.51 12.26
N ASN A 37 -4.74 -19.66 13.25
CA ASN A 37 -3.79 -19.30 14.29
C ASN A 37 -3.65 -20.41 15.35
N LYS A 38 -3.20 -21.58 14.92
CA LYS A 38 -2.99 -22.73 15.82
C LYS A 38 -1.86 -22.52 16.83
N MET A 39 -0.96 -21.59 16.53
CA MET A 39 0.13 -21.21 17.44
C MET A 39 -0.32 -20.27 18.56
N GLN A 40 -1.57 -19.80 18.52
CA GLN A 40 -2.14 -18.85 19.49
C GLN A 40 -1.30 -17.56 19.62
N VAL A 41 -0.80 -17.06 18.51
CA VAL A 41 -0.12 -15.76 18.46
C VAL A 41 -1.15 -14.68 18.82
N ASP A 42 -0.89 -13.89 19.84
CA ASP A 42 -1.76 -12.82 20.35
C ASP A 42 -1.06 -11.45 20.42
N GLU A 43 0.24 -11.43 20.17
CA GLU A 43 1.03 -10.21 20.10
C GLU A 43 0.93 -9.56 18.71
N MET A 44 1.29 -8.27 18.64
CA MET A 44 1.30 -7.50 17.41
C MET A 44 2.30 -8.08 16.40
N VAL A 45 1.82 -8.36 15.20
CA VAL A 45 2.67 -8.65 14.04
C VAL A 45 2.78 -7.39 13.21
N MET A 46 4.00 -6.90 13.01
CA MET A 46 4.27 -5.67 12.27
C MET A 46 5.29 -5.90 11.16
N ILE A 47 5.05 -5.32 10.00
CA ILE A 47 5.96 -5.30 8.86
C ILE A 47 6.23 -3.85 8.52
N ASP A 48 7.49 -3.47 8.62
CA ASP A 48 7.99 -2.15 8.29
C ASP A 48 8.61 -2.11 6.89
N ASP A 49 8.84 -0.89 6.40
CA ASP A 49 9.63 -0.59 5.20
C ASP A 49 9.17 -1.36 3.95
N ILE A 50 7.85 -1.54 3.82
CA ILE A 50 7.28 -2.12 2.61
C ILE A 50 7.36 -1.08 1.49
N ASP A 51 8.31 -1.25 0.58
CA ASP A 51 8.44 -0.37 -0.58
C ASP A 51 7.18 -0.36 -1.42
N LEU A 52 6.75 0.83 -1.79
CA LEU A 52 5.63 1.02 -2.70
C LEU A 52 5.90 2.15 -3.69
N THR A 53 5.50 1.91 -4.92
CA THR A 53 5.40 2.92 -5.96
C THR A 53 3.98 2.93 -6.49
N SER A 54 3.35 4.09 -6.54
CA SER A 54 2.00 4.28 -7.04
C SER A 54 1.95 5.47 -8.00
N THR A 55 0.78 5.79 -8.50
CA THR A 55 0.57 6.89 -9.45
C THR A 55 -0.49 7.85 -8.93
N CYS A 56 -0.12 9.11 -8.81
CA CYS A 56 -1.07 10.17 -8.44
C CYS A 56 -2.15 10.29 -9.51
N GLU A 57 -3.43 10.14 -9.12
CA GLU A 57 -4.54 10.16 -10.07
C GLU A 57 -4.75 11.51 -10.76
N HIS A 58 -4.27 12.61 -10.15
CA HIS A 58 -4.47 13.95 -10.68
C HIS A 58 -3.58 14.27 -11.90
N HIS A 59 -2.37 13.71 -11.95
CA HIS A 59 -1.37 14.07 -12.97
C HIS A 59 -0.65 12.86 -13.58
N PHE A 60 -0.98 11.65 -13.16
CA PHE A 60 -0.32 10.38 -13.53
C PHE A 60 1.20 10.38 -13.34
N VAL A 61 1.68 11.10 -12.33
CA VAL A 61 3.07 11.09 -11.90
C VAL A 61 3.24 10.24 -10.64
N THR A 62 4.45 9.80 -10.40
CA THR A 62 4.82 8.85 -9.36
C THR A 62 4.52 9.36 -7.95
N ILE A 63 4.05 8.46 -7.11
CA ILE A 63 4.09 8.50 -5.65
C ILE A 63 5.09 7.41 -5.26
N ASP A 64 6.14 7.77 -4.52
CA ASP A 64 7.21 6.84 -4.13
C ASP A 64 7.43 6.90 -2.63
N GLY A 65 7.39 5.74 -1.97
CA GLY A 65 7.47 5.70 -0.52
C GLY A 65 7.46 4.30 0.08
N GLN A 66 7.12 4.27 1.35
CA GLN A 66 7.08 3.05 2.13
C GLN A 66 5.79 2.95 2.95
N ALA A 67 5.34 1.73 3.17
CA ALA A 67 4.23 1.41 4.03
C ALA A 67 4.69 0.60 5.25
N ARG A 68 3.99 0.80 6.35
CA ARG A 68 4.02 -0.02 7.55
C ARG A 68 2.64 -0.64 7.72
N VAL A 69 2.60 -1.93 8.00
CA VAL A 69 1.38 -2.68 8.26
C VAL A 69 1.51 -3.44 9.56
N ALA A 70 0.51 -3.36 10.43
CA ALA A 70 0.43 -4.18 11.62
C ALA A 70 -0.95 -4.80 11.79
N TYR A 71 -1.01 -5.94 12.45
CA TYR A 71 -2.25 -6.54 12.89
C TYR A 71 -2.08 -7.28 14.21
N LEU A 72 -3.16 -7.36 14.97
CA LEU A 72 -3.24 -8.22 16.16
C LEU A 72 -4.01 -9.48 15.74
N PRO A 73 -3.33 -10.65 15.70
CA PRO A 73 -3.96 -11.89 15.29
C PRO A 73 -5.12 -12.28 16.21
N ARG A 74 -6.15 -12.88 15.61
CA ARG A 74 -7.20 -13.61 16.32
C ARG A 74 -7.19 -15.06 15.85
N ASN A 75 -8.17 -15.44 15.10
CA ASN A 75 -8.32 -16.82 14.58
C ASN A 75 -7.43 -17.11 13.39
N LYS A 76 -6.94 -16.09 12.72
CA LYS A 76 -6.18 -16.21 11.45
C LYS A 76 -4.87 -15.43 11.47
N ILE A 77 -3.90 -15.98 10.75
CA ILE A 77 -2.62 -15.33 10.44
C ILE A 77 -2.34 -15.40 8.94
N ILE A 78 -1.55 -14.47 8.45
CA ILE A 78 -1.23 -14.32 7.02
C ILE A 78 0.28 -14.37 6.80
N GLY A 79 0.71 -14.99 5.71
CA GLY A 79 2.11 -14.98 5.32
C GLY A 79 2.61 -13.57 5.01
N LEU A 80 3.78 -13.17 5.53
CA LEU A 80 4.33 -11.82 5.44
C LEU A 80 4.42 -11.33 3.99
N SER A 81 4.91 -12.17 3.06
CA SER A 81 4.99 -11.84 1.64
C SER A 81 3.62 -11.55 0.99
N LYS A 82 2.53 -12.02 1.59
CA LYS A 82 1.17 -11.76 1.08
C LYS A 82 0.73 -10.34 1.38
N ILE A 83 1.15 -9.79 2.53
CA ILE A 83 0.91 -8.39 2.89
C ILE A 83 1.58 -7.46 1.87
N ASN A 84 2.86 -7.70 1.55
CA ASN A 84 3.58 -6.91 0.54
C ASN A 84 2.88 -6.95 -0.83
N ARG A 85 2.35 -8.12 -1.22
CA ARG A 85 1.60 -8.25 -2.49
C ARG A 85 0.28 -7.50 -2.49
N ILE A 86 -0.42 -7.44 -1.35
CA ILE A 86 -1.65 -6.65 -1.19
C ILE A 86 -1.34 -5.16 -1.32
N VAL A 87 -0.30 -4.68 -0.63
CA VAL A 87 0.17 -3.28 -0.73
C VAL A 87 0.47 -2.93 -2.19
N ARG A 88 1.27 -3.77 -2.86
CA ARG A 88 1.61 -3.57 -4.27
C ARG A 88 0.38 -3.57 -5.18
N PHE A 89 -0.54 -4.50 -5.00
CA PHE A 89 -1.76 -4.60 -5.83
C PHE A 89 -2.58 -3.31 -5.79
N PHE A 90 -2.82 -2.76 -4.59
CA PHE A 90 -3.56 -1.51 -4.45
C PHE A 90 -2.75 -0.28 -4.88
N ALA A 91 -1.43 -0.33 -4.83
CA ALA A 91 -0.56 0.73 -5.33
C ALA A 91 -0.54 0.80 -6.87
N GLN A 92 -0.73 -0.30 -7.58
CA GLN A 92 -0.68 -0.38 -9.05
C GLN A 92 -1.98 0.10 -9.72
N ARG A 93 -2.38 1.34 -9.43
CA ARG A 93 -3.52 2.04 -10.05
C ARG A 93 -3.41 3.54 -9.80
N PRO A 94 -4.20 4.39 -10.50
CA PRO A 94 -4.31 5.78 -10.12
C PRO A 94 -4.85 5.92 -8.70
N GLN A 95 -4.13 6.66 -7.84
CA GLN A 95 -4.42 6.74 -6.41
C GLN A 95 -4.35 8.16 -5.85
N VAL A 96 -5.06 8.36 -4.75
CA VAL A 96 -4.70 9.29 -3.68
C VAL A 96 -4.24 8.47 -2.47
N GLN A 97 -3.26 8.97 -1.75
CA GLN A 97 -2.59 8.20 -0.69
C GLN A 97 -3.55 7.78 0.44
N GLU A 98 -4.52 8.62 0.77
CA GLU A 98 -5.53 8.37 1.80
C GLU A 98 -6.42 7.17 1.43
N ARG A 99 -6.85 7.10 0.17
CA ARG A 99 -7.65 5.96 -0.33
C ARG A 99 -6.81 4.68 -0.40
N LEU A 100 -5.56 4.77 -0.85
CA LEU A 100 -4.63 3.64 -0.89
C LEU A 100 -4.46 3.03 0.49
N THR A 101 -4.18 3.87 1.50
CA THR A 101 -4.02 3.44 2.90
C THR A 101 -5.28 2.73 3.40
N GLN A 102 -6.46 3.29 3.11
CA GLN A 102 -7.74 2.72 3.53
C GLN A 102 -8.07 1.41 2.82
N GLN A 103 -7.80 1.30 1.53
CA GLN A 103 -8.06 0.08 0.76
C GLN A 103 -7.23 -1.11 1.27
N ILE A 104 -5.97 -0.88 1.62
CA ILE A 104 -5.10 -1.92 2.21
C ILE A 104 -5.63 -2.34 3.58
N LEU A 105 -6.03 -1.39 4.42
CA LEU A 105 -6.63 -1.68 5.73
C LEU A 105 -7.84 -2.61 5.58
N VAL A 106 -8.82 -2.22 4.77
CA VAL A 106 -10.07 -2.98 4.59
C VAL A 106 -9.82 -4.38 4.03
N ALA A 107 -8.91 -4.50 3.05
CA ALA A 107 -8.56 -5.80 2.47
C ALA A 107 -7.96 -6.74 3.53
N LEU A 108 -7.06 -6.24 4.36
CA LEU A 108 -6.44 -7.02 5.43
C LEU A 108 -7.44 -7.39 6.53
N GLN A 109 -8.32 -6.47 6.93
CA GLN A 109 -9.39 -6.75 7.89
C GLN A 109 -10.30 -7.88 7.39
N THR A 110 -10.67 -7.83 6.12
CA THR A 110 -11.53 -8.85 5.48
C THR A 110 -10.84 -10.21 5.44
N LEU A 111 -9.56 -10.26 5.04
CA LEU A 111 -8.80 -11.50 4.92
C LEU A 111 -8.48 -12.16 6.26
N LEU A 112 -8.17 -11.35 7.26
CA LEU A 112 -7.81 -11.79 8.62
C LEU A 112 -9.03 -12.00 9.53
N GLU A 113 -10.21 -11.60 9.06
CA GLU A 113 -11.46 -11.65 9.85
C GLU A 113 -11.33 -10.95 11.21
N THR A 114 -10.67 -9.79 11.22
CA THR A 114 -10.45 -8.97 12.42
C THR A 114 -10.40 -7.49 12.07
N ASP A 115 -10.94 -6.66 12.95
CA ASP A 115 -10.81 -5.20 12.80
C ASP A 115 -9.45 -4.67 13.24
N ASN A 116 -8.65 -5.50 13.92
CA ASN A 116 -7.39 -5.11 14.56
C ASN A 116 -6.25 -5.04 13.54
N VAL A 117 -6.34 -4.10 12.61
CA VAL A 117 -5.33 -3.83 11.56
C VAL A 117 -4.98 -2.35 11.58
N ALA A 118 -3.73 -2.04 11.31
CA ALA A 118 -3.22 -0.68 11.14
C ALA A 118 -2.33 -0.59 9.90
N VAL A 119 -2.46 0.50 9.18
CA VAL A 119 -1.65 0.80 7.99
C VAL A 119 -1.20 2.25 8.07
N SER A 120 0.08 2.49 7.87
CA SER A 120 0.67 3.82 7.72
C SER A 120 1.54 3.86 6.47
N MET A 121 1.57 5.00 5.81
CA MET A 121 2.42 5.23 4.63
C MET A 121 3.10 6.58 4.75
N GLU A 122 4.34 6.63 4.31
CA GLU A 122 5.07 7.89 4.08
C GLU A 122 5.61 7.89 2.66
N ALA A 123 5.28 8.93 1.89
CA ALA A 123 5.66 9.00 0.49
C ALA A 123 6.00 10.41 0.01
N VAL A 124 6.83 10.45 -1.02
CA VAL A 124 7.13 11.63 -1.82
C VAL A 124 6.19 11.65 -3.02
N HIS A 125 5.54 12.77 -3.24
CA HIS A 125 4.63 12.99 -4.36
C HIS A 125 5.33 13.79 -5.47
N TYR A 126 5.59 13.18 -6.60
CA TYR A 126 6.23 13.87 -7.73
C TYR A 126 5.34 14.94 -8.36
N CYS A 127 4.04 14.90 -8.16
CA CYS A 127 3.14 15.99 -8.55
C CYS A 127 3.39 17.29 -7.77
N VAL A 128 4.05 17.21 -6.61
CA VAL A 128 4.50 18.33 -5.79
C VAL A 128 5.98 18.62 -6.05
N LYS A 129 6.80 17.56 -6.13
CA LYS A 129 8.27 17.66 -6.20
C LYS A 129 8.78 18.08 -7.56
N SER A 130 8.28 17.52 -8.66
CA SER A 130 8.86 17.70 -10.01
C SER A 130 8.17 18.76 -10.85
N ARG A 131 7.09 19.34 -10.37
CA ARG A 131 6.31 20.39 -11.04
C ARG A 131 5.51 21.21 -10.02
N GLY A 132 4.82 22.26 -10.46
CA GLY A 132 3.97 23.11 -9.63
C GLY A 132 4.77 23.81 -8.54
N VAL A 133 4.59 23.41 -7.30
CA VAL A 133 5.29 24.00 -6.12
C VAL A 133 6.79 23.68 -6.10
N MET A 134 7.21 22.58 -6.71
CA MET A 134 8.63 22.12 -6.76
C MET A 134 9.26 21.96 -5.36
N ASP A 135 8.47 21.56 -4.36
CA ASP A 135 9.01 21.24 -3.04
C ASP A 135 9.67 19.86 -3.04
N THR A 136 10.98 19.84 -2.84
CA THR A 136 11.80 18.62 -2.91
C THR A 136 11.93 17.89 -1.57
N SER A 137 11.51 18.50 -0.48
CA SER A 137 11.72 18.03 0.89
C SER A 137 10.47 17.44 1.56
N SER A 138 9.28 17.87 1.16
CA SER A 138 8.04 17.44 1.80
C SER A 138 7.75 15.94 1.58
N ARG A 139 7.22 15.31 2.63
CA ARG A 139 6.70 13.96 2.61
C ARG A 139 5.28 13.95 3.15
N THR A 140 4.43 13.16 2.54
CA THR A 140 3.05 12.97 3.01
C THR A 140 2.98 11.71 3.84
N ARG A 141 2.43 11.80 5.05
CA ARG A 141 2.13 10.63 5.88
C ARG A 141 0.63 10.47 6.02
N THR A 142 0.13 9.26 5.75
CA THR A 142 -1.26 8.88 5.97
C THR A 142 -1.32 7.65 6.86
N THR A 143 -2.34 7.57 7.70
CA THR A 143 -2.51 6.46 8.64
C THR A 143 -3.98 6.08 8.72
N SER A 144 -4.28 4.78 8.63
CA SER A 144 -5.58 4.19 8.86
C SER A 144 -5.48 3.17 9.98
N LEU A 145 -6.35 3.30 10.99
CA LEU A 145 -6.35 2.46 12.18
C LEU A 145 -7.71 1.77 12.31
N GLY A 146 -7.71 0.49 12.70
CA GLY A 146 -8.90 -0.28 13.00
C GLY A 146 -8.84 -0.95 14.37
N GLY A 147 -9.98 -1.31 14.93
CA GLY A 147 -10.11 -2.04 16.19
C GLY A 147 -9.23 -1.48 17.31
N MET A 148 -8.44 -2.34 17.94
CA MET A 148 -7.55 -1.99 19.05
C MET A 148 -6.57 -0.85 18.73
N PHE A 149 -6.09 -0.74 17.49
CA PHE A 149 -5.21 0.37 17.10
C PHE A 149 -5.92 1.74 17.14
N LYS A 150 -7.24 1.75 17.00
CA LYS A 150 -8.07 2.95 17.09
C LYS A 150 -8.51 3.24 18.52
N GLU A 151 -8.83 2.22 19.29
CA GLU A 151 -9.46 2.31 20.60
C GLU A 151 -8.45 2.37 21.75
N ASN A 152 -7.31 1.67 21.64
CA ASN A 152 -6.30 1.58 22.68
C ASN A 152 -5.10 2.50 22.39
N PRO A 153 -4.85 3.53 23.23
CA PRO A 153 -3.73 4.46 23.05
C PRO A 153 -2.34 3.78 23.09
N ALA A 154 -2.18 2.70 23.85
CA ALA A 154 -0.91 1.99 23.96
C ALA A 154 -0.59 1.26 22.63
N ALA A 155 -1.55 0.48 22.10
CA ALA A 155 -1.40 -0.21 20.82
C ALA A 155 -1.15 0.79 19.67
N ARG A 156 -1.88 1.91 19.67
CA ARG A 156 -1.64 3.00 18.72
C ARG A 156 -0.24 3.56 18.82
N SER A 157 0.22 3.87 20.04
CA SER A 157 1.55 4.45 20.28
C SER A 157 2.65 3.48 19.86
N GLU A 158 2.49 2.19 20.11
CA GLU A 158 3.42 1.16 19.69
C GLU A 158 3.54 1.09 18.17
N PHE A 159 2.41 1.08 17.45
CA PHE A 159 2.38 1.07 15.99
C PHE A 159 3.00 2.33 15.36
N LEU A 160 2.82 3.51 15.97
CA LEU A 160 3.27 4.79 15.42
C LEU A 160 4.73 5.15 15.76
N ARG A 161 5.42 4.39 16.58
CA ARG A 161 6.86 4.56 16.86
C ARG A 161 7.71 4.19 15.68
#